data_155461d6dd9f37cf3c492657f7a57324
#
_entry.id   155461d6dd9f37cf3c492657f7a57324
#
_cell.length_a   1.000
_cell.length_b   1.000
_cell.length_c   1.000
_cell.angle_alpha   90.00
_cell.angle_beta   90.00
_cell.angle_gamma   90.00
#
_symmetry.space_group_name_H-M   'P 1'
#
loop_
_entity.id
_entity.type
_entity.pdbx_description
1 polymer ?
#
loop_
_entity_poly.entity_id
_entity_poly.type
_entity_poly.pdbx_seq_one_letter_code
_entity_poly.pdbx_strand_id
1 'polypeptide(L)'
;MRTLPVFFALVLVPLQGQVPEVRTTAKDRTALSVTIYQSGLAAIRDTRRVSLPAGPSRLAFADLVPTLRPKSATLLDPGGGLQVRERNYEFNLLSPATLVDASLGLPVRIKGEEGQPDQAGTLASVPLLNPRMRPDAKPLERIAKKPSAYVQSPDPEVVVTTSEGIRSWMPGDLALTQVPPHLRTSPTLLQDLVAPAAGKRDLTLLYTATDLTWEANYVATLASDGKHLDLDVFATVKNQSGARIADTTLQLLAGEPWSTTRFPR
;
A
#
# COMPACT_ATOMS: atom_id res chain seq x y z
N MET A 1 27.22 30.46 -58.88
CA MET A 1 26.95 29.41 -57.88
C MET A 1 26.40 30.09 -56.64
N ARG A 2 25.13 29.96 -56.36
CA ARG A 2 24.46 30.54 -55.17
C ARG A 2 24.27 29.41 -54.16
N THR A 3 24.99 29.51 -53.04
CA THR A 3 24.86 28.61 -51.91
C THR A 3 23.65 29.03 -51.06
N LEU A 4 22.64 28.16 -50.94
CA LEU A 4 21.50 28.33 -50.02
C LEU A 4 21.97 27.90 -48.61
N PRO A 5 21.65 28.64 -47.54
CA PRO A 5 21.87 28.19 -46.18
C PRO A 5 20.76 27.22 -45.76
N VAL A 6 21.13 26.03 -45.31
CA VAL A 6 20.24 25.06 -44.68
C VAL A 6 20.04 25.48 -43.23
N PHE A 7 18.86 25.95 -42.88
CA PHE A 7 18.46 26.18 -41.49
C PHE A 7 18.08 24.85 -40.82
N PHE A 8 18.90 24.41 -39.90
CA PHE A 8 18.58 23.29 -39.00
C PHE A 8 17.63 23.81 -37.92
N ALA A 9 16.34 23.51 -38.00
CA ALA A 9 15.40 23.79 -36.94
C ALA A 9 15.63 22.78 -35.82
N LEU A 10 16.19 23.23 -34.70
CA LEU A 10 16.31 22.45 -33.46
C LEU A 10 14.87 22.29 -32.87
N VAL A 11 14.26 21.12 -33.06
CA VAL A 11 13.01 20.78 -32.40
C VAL A 11 13.32 20.50 -30.93
N LEU A 12 13.05 21.46 -30.06
CA LEU A 12 13.02 21.27 -28.62
C LEU A 12 11.82 20.34 -28.30
N VAL A 13 12.11 19.06 -28.12
CA VAL A 13 11.15 18.13 -27.51
C VAL A 13 11.01 18.56 -26.06
N PRO A 14 9.79 18.95 -25.57
CA PRO A 14 9.62 19.27 -24.18
C PRO A 14 9.93 18.01 -23.36
N LEU A 15 10.91 18.10 -22.47
CA LEU A 15 11.14 17.11 -21.44
C LEU A 15 9.83 17.03 -20.64
N GLN A 16 9.07 15.94 -20.77
CA GLN A 16 7.91 15.70 -19.94
C GLN A 16 8.41 15.60 -18.50
N GLY A 17 8.33 16.72 -17.76
CA GLY A 17 8.73 16.78 -16.36
C GLY A 17 7.92 15.74 -15.57
N GLN A 18 8.62 14.87 -14.89
CA GLN A 18 7.96 13.92 -13.97
C GLN A 18 7.18 14.73 -12.94
N VAL A 19 5.89 14.38 -12.78
CA VAL A 19 5.02 14.99 -11.78
C VAL A 19 5.66 14.77 -10.41
N PRO A 20 5.95 15.82 -9.61
CA PRO A 20 6.64 15.67 -8.34
C PRO A 20 5.79 14.84 -7.37
N GLU A 21 6.39 13.83 -6.75
CA GLU A 21 5.75 13.05 -5.70
C GLU A 21 6.00 13.71 -4.33
N VAL A 22 4.92 14.02 -3.62
CA VAL A 22 4.94 14.48 -2.23
C VAL A 22 4.50 13.34 -1.35
N ARG A 23 5.37 12.87 -0.46
CA ARG A 23 5.07 11.79 0.47
C ARG A 23 4.67 12.36 1.83
N THR A 24 3.54 11.87 2.37
CA THR A 24 3.11 12.10 3.75
C THR A 24 3.02 10.76 4.51
N THR A 25 3.42 10.79 5.77
CA THR A 25 3.53 9.61 6.64
C THR A 25 2.72 9.81 7.92
N ALA A 26 2.69 8.81 8.79
CA ALA A 26 2.06 8.94 10.11
C ALA A 26 2.70 10.04 10.98
N LYS A 27 3.93 10.48 10.70
CA LYS A 27 4.62 11.58 11.42
C LYS A 27 4.01 12.96 11.14
N ASP A 28 3.36 13.11 9.97
CA ASP A 28 2.73 14.37 9.55
C ASP A 28 1.30 14.49 10.06
N ARG A 29 0.81 13.47 10.80
CA ARG A 29 -0.54 13.40 11.33
C ARG A 29 -0.75 14.44 12.40
N THR A 30 -1.83 15.21 12.25
CA THR A 30 -2.29 16.22 13.21
C THR A 30 -3.51 15.76 13.99
N ALA A 31 -4.30 14.85 13.43
CA ALA A 31 -5.43 14.23 14.12
C ALA A 31 -5.76 12.85 13.52
N LEU A 32 -6.19 11.93 14.39
CA LEU A 32 -6.71 10.62 14.00
C LEU A 32 -8.01 10.36 14.76
N SER A 33 -9.04 9.92 14.06
CA SER A 33 -10.28 9.46 14.65
C SER A 33 -10.67 8.13 14.02
N VAL A 34 -11.05 7.18 14.88
CA VAL A 34 -11.45 5.83 14.47
C VAL A 34 -12.81 5.50 15.09
N THR A 35 -13.77 5.23 14.24
CA THR A 35 -15.09 4.74 14.65
C THR A 35 -15.20 3.27 14.30
N ILE A 36 -15.32 2.38 15.30
CA ILE A 36 -15.41 0.93 15.10
C ILE A 36 -16.87 0.50 15.25
N TYR A 37 -17.35 -0.22 14.24
CA TYR A 37 -18.67 -0.85 14.23
C TYR A 37 -18.56 -2.31 14.67
N GLN A 38 -19.61 -2.86 15.27
CA GLN A 38 -19.64 -4.28 15.70
C GLN A 38 -19.45 -5.26 14.55
N SER A 39 -19.80 -4.85 13.32
CA SER A 39 -19.63 -5.66 12.11
C SER A 39 -18.17 -5.90 11.69
N GLY A 40 -17.19 -5.39 12.42
CA GLY A 40 -15.77 -5.49 12.07
C GLY A 40 -15.31 -4.47 11.03
N LEU A 41 -16.15 -3.50 10.72
CA LEU A 41 -15.80 -2.34 9.90
C LEU A 41 -15.38 -1.17 10.79
N ALA A 42 -14.37 -0.43 10.37
CA ALA A 42 -14.01 0.84 11.01
C ALA A 42 -14.01 1.97 9.99
N ALA A 43 -14.52 3.13 10.39
CA ALA A 43 -14.35 4.38 9.65
C ALA A 43 -13.20 5.17 10.25
N ILE A 44 -12.25 5.57 9.41
CA ILE A 44 -11.02 6.23 9.83
C ILE A 44 -10.96 7.62 9.19
N ARG A 45 -10.64 8.60 10.01
CA ARG A 45 -10.39 9.98 9.62
C ARG A 45 -8.97 10.33 10.02
N ASP A 46 -8.08 10.43 9.04
CA ASP A 46 -6.65 10.71 9.22
C ASP A 46 -6.33 12.09 8.64
N THR A 47 -6.06 13.07 9.50
CA THR A 47 -5.73 14.43 9.09
C THR A 47 -4.23 14.63 9.22
N ARG A 48 -3.62 15.15 8.13
CA ARG A 48 -2.17 15.39 8.07
C ARG A 48 -1.87 16.77 7.52
N ARG A 49 -0.78 17.33 7.98
CA ARG A 49 -0.25 18.61 7.48
C ARG A 49 0.76 18.35 6.37
N VAL A 50 0.40 18.72 5.15
CA VAL A 50 1.17 18.40 3.94
C VAL A 50 1.57 19.70 3.25
N SER A 51 2.85 19.79 2.82
CA SER A 51 3.33 20.87 1.95
C SER A 51 3.20 20.45 0.50
N LEU A 52 2.35 21.14 -0.27
CA LEU A 52 2.15 20.87 -1.70
C LEU A 52 2.77 21.98 -2.55
N PRO A 53 3.37 21.66 -3.71
CA PRO A 53 3.73 22.64 -4.73
C PRO A 53 2.49 23.18 -5.42
N ALA A 54 2.59 24.31 -6.08
CA ALA A 54 1.56 24.77 -7.01
C ALA A 54 1.51 23.89 -8.26
N GLY A 55 0.31 23.69 -8.80
CA GLY A 55 0.11 22.89 -10.01
C GLY A 55 0.01 21.39 -9.74
N PRO A 56 0.32 20.55 -10.77
CA PRO A 56 0.20 19.10 -10.69
C PRO A 56 1.23 18.49 -9.74
N SER A 57 0.79 17.57 -8.89
CA SER A 57 1.65 16.75 -8.03
C SER A 57 0.99 15.42 -7.72
N ARG A 58 1.78 14.43 -7.34
CA ARG A 58 1.34 13.13 -6.84
C ARG A 58 1.49 13.10 -5.32
N LEU A 59 0.40 12.99 -4.59
CA LEU A 59 0.40 12.83 -3.15
C LEU A 59 0.43 11.34 -2.80
N ALA A 60 1.52 10.89 -2.17
CA ALA A 60 1.67 9.55 -1.61
C ALA A 60 1.30 9.58 -0.12
N PHE A 61 0.09 9.12 0.20
CA PHE A 61 -0.43 9.05 1.56
C PHE A 61 -0.07 7.67 2.15
N ALA A 62 1.08 7.59 2.82
CA ALA A 62 1.67 6.34 3.30
C ALA A 62 1.21 5.98 4.73
N ASP A 63 1.64 4.83 5.24
CA ASP A 63 1.36 4.33 6.60
C ASP A 63 -0.13 4.24 6.90
N LEU A 64 -0.90 3.79 5.92
CA LEU A 64 -2.32 3.50 6.07
C LEU A 64 -2.54 2.13 6.70
N VAL A 65 -3.74 1.91 7.20
CA VAL A 65 -4.14 0.60 7.71
C VAL A 65 -4.15 -0.42 6.56
N PRO A 66 -3.45 -1.57 6.66
CA PRO A 66 -3.34 -2.56 5.57
C PRO A 66 -4.69 -3.07 5.06
N THR A 67 -5.69 -3.18 5.94
CA THR A 67 -7.04 -3.64 5.60
C THR A 67 -7.96 -2.53 5.09
N LEU A 68 -7.41 -1.40 4.68
CA LEU A 68 -8.13 -0.29 4.05
C LEU A 68 -8.90 -0.79 2.81
N ARG A 69 -10.12 -0.28 2.64
CA ARG A 69 -10.93 -0.48 1.43
C ARG A 69 -10.69 0.68 0.45
N PRO A 70 -9.93 0.49 -0.63
CA PRO A 70 -9.50 1.61 -1.49
C PRO A 70 -10.65 2.41 -2.09
N LYS A 71 -11.76 1.73 -2.42
CA LYS A 71 -12.96 2.39 -3.00
C LYS A 71 -13.64 3.37 -2.03
N SER A 72 -13.43 3.20 -0.72
CA SER A 72 -14.04 4.07 0.30
C SER A 72 -13.21 5.33 0.58
N ALA A 73 -11.96 5.38 0.11
CA ALA A 73 -11.06 6.47 0.44
C ALA A 73 -11.48 7.77 -0.24
N THR A 74 -11.53 8.86 0.51
CA THR A 74 -11.87 10.21 0.02
C THR A 74 -10.95 11.21 0.68
N LEU A 75 -10.28 12.04 -0.13
CA LEU A 75 -9.45 13.14 0.35
C LEU A 75 -10.29 14.39 0.44
N LEU A 76 -10.23 15.05 1.60
CA LEU A 76 -10.85 16.33 1.86
C LEU A 76 -9.77 17.41 2.02
N ASP A 77 -9.98 18.54 1.37
CA ASP A 77 -9.20 19.77 1.55
C ASP A 77 -10.11 20.84 2.16
N PRO A 78 -10.12 21.02 3.49
CA PRO A 78 -10.93 22.05 4.14
C PRO A 78 -10.60 23.48 3.69
N GLY A 79 -9.34 23.71 3.26
CA GLY A 79 -8.92 25.00 2.70
C GLY A 79 -9.44 25.26 1.28
N GLY A 80 -9.94 24.23 0.63
CA GLY A 80 -10.52 24.29 -0.70
C GLY A 80 -9.51 24.46 -1.85
N GLY A 81 -10.02 24.28 -3.07
CA GLY A 81 -9.28 24.51 -4.31
C GLY A 81 -8.41 23.35 -4.78
N LEU A 82 -8.24 22.30 -4.01
CA LEU A 82 -7.52 21.10 -4.45
C LEU A 82 -8.38 20.29 -5.41
N GLN A 83 -7.83 19.93 -6.57
CA GLN A 83 -8.49 19.07 -7.54
C GLN A 83 -7.80 17.69 -7.55
N VAL A 84 -8.49 16.65 -7.10
CA VAL A 84 -8.03 15.26 -7.22
C VAL A 84 -8.44 14.74 -8.60
N ARG A 85 -7.46 14.29 -9.41
CA ARG A 85 -7.67 13.80 -10.76
C ARG A 85 -7.73 12.28 -10.82
N GLU A 86 -6.83 11.62 -10.09
CA GLU A 86 -6.71 10.17 -10.11
C GLU A 86 -6.39 9.66 -8.69
N ARG A 87 -6.81 8.43 -8.41
CA ARG A 87 -6.53 7.73 -7.15
C ARG A 87 -6.11 6.30 -7.44
N ASN A 88 -4.92 5.94 -6.97
CA ASN A 88 -4.39 4.58 -7.04
C ASN A 88 -4.00 4.10 -5.65
N TYR A 89 -4.26 2.84 -5.36
CA TYR A 89 -3.84 2.21 -4.12
C TYR A 89 -2.71 1.23 -4.40
N GLU A 90 -1.51 1.54 -3.88
CA GLU A 90 -0.34 0.68 -4.02
C GLU A 90 -0.18 -0.18 -2.77
N PHE A 91 -0.37 -1.47 -2.94
CA PHE A 91 -0.16 -2.49 -1.94
C PHE A 91 1.05 -3.38 -2.26
N ASN A 92 1.87 -2.98 -3.22
CA ASN A 92 3.12 -3.68 -3.54
C ASN A 92 4.16 -3.43 -2.44
N LEU A 93 3.94 -4.11 -1.31
CA LEU A 93 4.81 -3.94 -0.16
C LEU A 93 6.15 -4.61 -0.39
N LEU A 94 7.20 -3.94 0.09
CA LEU A 94 8.55 -4.46 0.06
C LEU A 94 8.63 -5.74 0.91
N SER A 95 8.91 -6.84 0.23
CA SER A 95 9.20 -8.15 0.80
C SER A 95 10.32 -8.79 -0.01
N PRO A 96 11.00 -9.82 0.48
CA PRO A 96 12.03 -10.51 -0.31
C PRO A 96 11.50 -10.97 -1.67
N ALA A 97 10.29 -11.51 -1.72
CA ALA A 97 9.67 -12.00 -2.95
C ALA A 97 9.33 -10.87 -3.93
N THR A 98 8.62 -9.82 -3.46
CA THR A 98 8.24 -8.69 -4.31
C THR A 98 9.45 -7.87 -4.75
N LEU A 99 10.52 -7.84 -3.94
CA LEU A 99 11.76 -7.18 -4.29
C LEU A 99 12.44 -7.89 -5.47
N VAL A 100 12.53 -9.22 -5.43
CA VAL A 100 13.11 -10.01 -6.51
C VAL A 100 12.28 -9.87 -7.79
N ASP A 101 10.95 -10.03 -7.70
CA ASP A 101 10.02 -9.88 -8.83
C ASP A 101 10.16 -8.52 -9.51
N ALA A 102 10.17 -7.47 -8.71
CA ALA A 102 10.23 -6.10 -9.19
C ALA A 102 11.62 -5.70 -9.74
N SER A 103 12.64 -6.51 -9.47
CA SER A 103 14.01 -6.26 -9.92
C SER A 103 14.35 -6.92 -11.25
N LEU A 104 13.38 -7.56 -11.92
CA LEU A 104 13.59 -8.12 -13.26
C LEU A 104 14.11 -7.06 -14.23
N GLY A 105 15.22 -7.36 -14.90
CA GLY A 105 15.92 -6.44 -15.79
C GLY A 105 16.81 -5.40 -15.10
N LEU A 106 16.87 -5.38 -13.77
CA LEU A 106 17.72 -4.46 -13.02
C LEU A 106 19.09 -5.06 -12.72
N PRO A 107 20.11 -4.20 -12.48
CA PRO A 107 21.43 -4.64 -12.08
C PRO A 107 21.41 -5.23 -10.66
N VAL A 108 22.11 -6.36 -10.51
CA VAL A 108 22.27 -7.07 -9.25
C VAL A 108 23.75 -7.34 -8.99
N ARG A 109 24.09 -7.56 -7.71
CA ARG A 109 25.38 -8.11 -7.32
C ARG A 109 25.15 -9.52 -6.79
N ILE A 110 25.97 -10.44 -7.26
CA ILE A 110 26.01 -11.81 -6.80
C ILE A 110 27.10 -11.89 -5.76
N LYS A 111 26.80 -12.39 -4.58
CA LYS A 111 27.78 -12.58 -3.52
C LYS A 111 28.79 -13.63 -3.95
N GLY A 112 30.06 -13.25 -3.94
CA GLY A 112 31.17 -14.19 -4.18
C GLY A 112 31.28 -15.24 -3.07
N GLU A 113 31.80 -16.41 -3.42
CA GLU A 113 32.22 -17.39 -2.41
C GLU A 113 33.36 -16.83 -1.57
N GLU A 114 33.66 -17.50 -0.43
CA GLU A 114 34.67 -17.02 0.52
C GLU A 114 36.01 -16.75 -0.19
N GLY A 115 36.45 -15.47 -0.18
CA GLY A 115 37.66 -15.03 -0.85
C GLY A 115 37.53 -14.60 -2.31
N GLN A 116 36.34 -14.69 -2.88
CA GLN A 116 36.06 -14.22 -4.26
C GLN A 116 35.33 -12.87 -4.23
N PRO A 117 35.59 -11.97 -5.19
CA PRO A 117 34.86 -10.72 -5.28
C PRO A 117 33.42 -10.95 -5.74
N ASP A 118 32.52 -10.04 -5.31
CA ASP A 118 31.16 -10.01 -5.82
C ASP A 118 31.13 -9.82 -7.34
N GLN A 119 30.26 -10.54 -8.02
CA GLN A 119 30.07 -10.46 -9.45
C GLN A 119 28.85 -9.57 -9.77
N ALA A 120 29.01 -8.66 -10.76
CA ALA A 120 27.90 -7.87 -11.25
C ALA A 120 27.13 -8.62 -12.34
N GLY A 121 25.81 -8.46 -12.36
CA GLY A 121 24.94 -9.06 -13.37
C GLY A 121 23.63 -8.30 -13.52
N THR A 122 22.77 -8.80 -14.41
CA THR A 122 21.41 -8.30 -14.61
C THR A 122 20.43 -9.46 -14.38
N LEU A 123 19.42 -9.22 -13.57
CA LEU A 123 18.37 -10.22 -13.29
C LEU A 123 17.55 -10.47 -14.56
N ALA A 124 17.71 -11.66 -15.15
CA ALA A 124 17.12 -12.01 -16.44
C ALA A 124 15.79 -12.78 -16.30
N SER A 125 15.60 -13.52 -15.20
CA SER A 125 14.36 -14.23 -14.91
C SER A 125 14.20 -14.41 -13.42
N VAL A 126 12.94 -14.40 -12.98
CA VAL A 126 12.53 -14.70 -11.61
C VAL A 126 11.68 -15.96 -11.60
N PRO A 127 11.74 -16.78 -10.54
CA PRO A 127 10.85 -17.93 -10.44
C PRO A 127 9.42 -17.44 -10.48
N LEU A 128 8.56 -18.15 -11.20
CA LEU A 128 7.12 -17.90 -11.16
C LEU A 128 6.63 -18.24 -9.74
N LEU A 129 6.73 -17.27 -8.85
CA LEU A 129 6.21 -17.38 -7.49
C LEU A 129 4.73 -17.71 -7.60
N ASN A 130 4.42 -18.92 -7.14
CA ASN A 130 3.13 -19.56 -6.97
C ASN A 130 1.93 -18.78 -7.58
N PRO A 131 1.23 -19.30 -8.60
CA PRO A 131 0.08 -18.64 -9.26
C PRO A 131 -1.04 -18.21 -8.29
N ARG A 132 -1.03 -18.70 -7.05
CA ARG A 132 -1.97 -18.33 -6.00
C ARG A 132 -1.76 -16.94 -5.40
N MET A 133 -0.66 -16.25 -5.72
CA MET A 133 -0.36 -14.89 -5.25
C MET A 133 -0.63 -13.80 -6.27
N ARG A 134 -1.20 -14.10 -7.43
CA ARG A 134 -1.71 -13.06 -8.33
C ARG A 134 -3.09 -12.63 -7.84
N PRO A 135 -3.30 -11.35 -7.45
CA PRO A 135 -4.61 -10.84 -6.99
C PRO A 135 -5.72 -10.94 -8.04
N ASP A 136 -5.34 -11.16 -9.30
CA ASP A 136 -6.19 -11.23 -10.49
C ASP A 136 -6.35 -12.65 -11.07
N ALA A 137 -5.72 -13.66 -10.47
CA ALA A 137 -5.91 -15.04 -10.90
C ALA A 137 -7.31 -15.53 -10.50
N LYS A 138 -8.19 -15.69 -11.49
CA LYS A 138 -9.49 -16.37 -11.30
C LYS A 138 -9.24 -17.75 -10.69
N PRO A 139 -10.06 -18.18 -9.71
CA PRO A 139 -9.96 -19.54 -9.18
C PRO A 139 -10.10 -20.54 -10.32
N LEU A 140 -9.05 -21.31 -10.61
CA LEU A 140 -9.17 -22.47 -11.48
C LEU A 140 -10.13 -23.43 -10.80
N GLU A 141 -11.28 -23.71 -11.44
CA GLU A 141 -12.22 -24.70 -11.00
C GLU A 141 -11.50 -26.02 -10.71
N ARG A 142 -11.76 -26.53 -9.52
CA ARG A 142 -11.24 -27.80 -9.03
C ARG A 142 -11.69 -28.92 -9.96
N ILE A 143 -10.85 -29.31 -10.87
CA ILE A 143 -10.92 -30.64 -11.46
C ILE A 143 -10.31 -31.60 -10.44
N ALA A 144 -11.19 -32.18 -9.63
CA ALA A 144 -10.86 -33.26 -8.73
C ALA A 144 -10.47 -34.50 -9.55
N LYS A 145 -9.17 -34.73 -9.70
CA LYS A 145 -8.65 -36.08 -10.01
C LYS A 145 -7.32 -36.26 -9.28
N LYS A 146 -7.35 -37.23 -8.33
CA LYS A 146 -6.27 -37.96 -7.64
C LYS A 146 -4.93 -37.24 -7.41
N PRO A 147 -4.38 -37.25 -6.17
CA PRO A 147 -3.03 -36.78 -5.91
C PRO A 147 -2.04 -37.74 -6.59
N SER A 148 -1.55 -37.38 -7.73
CA SER A 148 -0.43 -38.04 -8.37
C SER A 148 0.79 -37.18 -8.11
N ALA A 149 1.78 -37.79 -7.46
CA ALA A 149 3.19 -37.44 -7.37
C ALA A 149 3.48 -35.99 -6.91
N TYR A 150 4.27 -35.91 -5.89
CA TYR A 150 5.00 -34.70 -5.47
C TYR A 150 5.48 -33.92 -6.69
N VAL A 151 4.75 -32.86 -7.04
CA VAL A 151 5.34 -31.77 -7.80
C VAL A 151 6.27 -31.10 -6.79
N GLN A 152 7.54 -31.46 -6.81
CA GLN A 152 8.58 -30.65 -6.20
C GLN A 152 8.35 -29.24 -6.72
N SER A 153 8.07 -28.28 -5.83
CA SER A 153 8.14 -26.86 -6.20
C SER A 153 9.54 -26.70 -6.80
N PRO A 154 9.66 -26.18 -8.03
CA PRO A 154 10.98 -25.92 -8.57
C PRO A 154 11.71 -25.03 -7.55
N ASP A 155 12.97 -25.32 -7.29
CA ASP A 155 13.82 -24.50 -6.44
C ASP A 155 13.64 -23.04 -6.86
N PRO A 156 13.52 -22.10 -5.93
CA PRO A 156 13.24 -20.69 -6.23
C PRO A 156 14.45 -19.99 -6.84
N GLU A 157 15.11 -20.63 -7.81
CA GLU A 157 16.27 -20.08 -8.50
C GLU A 157 15.88 -18.92 -9.41
N VAL A 158 16.74 -17.93 -9.45
CA VAL A 158 16.68 -16.79 -10.37
C VAL A 158 17.75 -16.92 -11.42
N VAL A 159 17.52 -16.40 -12.60
CA VAL A 159 18.50 -16.38 -13.68
C VAL A 159 19.12 -15.00 -13.79
N VAL A 160 20.44 -14.94 -13.78
CA VAL A 160 21.20 -13.69 -13.92
C VAL A 160 22.13 -13.80 -15.12
N THR A 161 22.16 -12.74 -15.92
CA THR A 161 23.13 -12.57 -17.00
C THR A 161 24.34 -11.79 -16.46
N THR A 162 25.52 -12.35 -16.59
CA THR A 162 26.82 -11.75 -16.21
C THR A 162 27.73 -11.61 -17.42
N SER A 163 28.89 -11.01 -17.25
CA SER A 163 29.94 -10.95 -18.30
C SER A 163 30.46 -12.34 -18.71
N GLU A 164 30.32 -13.35 -17.84
CA GLU A 164 30.80 -14.73 -18.07
C GLU A 164 29.71 -15.64 -18.65
N GLY A 165 28.46 -15.15 -18.79
CA GLY A 165 27.34 -15.91 -19.31
C GLY A 165 26.08 -15.84 -18.44
N ILE A 166 25.18 -16.78 -18.68
CA ILE A 166 23.88 -16.86 -17.99
C ILE A 166 23.94 -18.06 -17.04
N ARG A 167 23.59 -17.82 -15.77
CA ARG A 167 23.56 -18.85 -14.72
C ARG A 167 22.37 -18.63 -13.80
N SER A 168 22.02 -19.66 -13.01
CA SER A 168 21.03 -19.59 -11.95
C SER A 168 21.67 -19.42 -10.57
N TRP A 169 21.01 -18.71 -9.69
CA TRP A 169 21.39 -18.50 -8.29
C TRP A 169 20.16 -18.51 -7.39
N MET A 170 20.40 -18.77 -6.10
CA MET A 170 19.35 -18.58 -5.10
C MET A 170 19.11 -17.08 -4.89
N PRO A 171 17.87 -16.64 -4.67
CA PRO A 171 17.57 -15.23 -4.41
C PRO A 171 18.35 -14.63 -3.24
N GLY A 172 18.69 -15.45 -2.22
CA GLY A 172 19.48 -15.05 -1.06
C GLY A 172 20.94 -14.68 -1.36
N ASP A 173 21.47 -15.13 -2.51
CA ASP A 173 22.84 -14.84 -2.92
C ASP A 173 22.94 -13.51 -3.70
N LEU A 174 21.81 -12.86 -3.95
CA LEU A 174 21.75 -11.62 -4.69
C LEU A 174 21.64 -10.42 -3.75
N ALA A 175 22.50 -9.44 -3.97
CA ALA A 175 22.36 -8.10 -3.42
C ALA A 175 21.76 -7.16 -4.48
N LEU A 176 20.57 -6.64 -4.19
CA LEU A 176 19.90 -5.68 -5.05
C LEU A 176 20.42 -4.28 -4.72
N THR A 177 20.88 -3.56 -5.73
CA THR A 177 21.55 -2.27 -5.54
C THR A 177 20.59 -1.11 -5.34
N GLN A 178 19.32 -1.31 -5.65
CA GLN A 178 18.27 -0.28 -5.50
C GLN A 178 16.90 -0.91 -5.24
N VAL A 179 16.06 -0.19 -4.52
CA VAL A 179 14.66 -0.56 -4.36
C VAL A 179 13.90 -0.06 -5.58
N PRO A 180 13.18 -0.94 -6.31
CA PRO A 180 12.34 -0.54 -7.42
C PRO A 180 11.33 0.54 -7.01
N PRO A 181 11.11 1.58 -7.83
CA PRO A 181 10.37 2.78 -7.44
C PRO A 181 8.88 2.53 -7.14
N HIS A 182 8.33 1.41 -7.63
CA HIS A 182 6.93 1.01 -7.38
C HIS A 182 6.73 0.15 -6.12
N LEU A 183 7.83 -0.24 -5.43
CA LEU A 183 7.72 -0.92 -4.14
C LEU A 183 7.61 0.10 -3.01
N ARG A 184 6.69 -0.18 -2.09
CA ARG A 184 6.43 0.67 -0.92
C ARG A 184 6.75 -0.07 0.37
N THR A 185 7.27 0.66 1.34
CA THR A 185 7.56 0.11 2.69
C THR A 185 6.30 -0.02 3.55
N SER A 186 5.22 0.64 3.15
CA SER A 186 3.93 0.63 3.85
C SER A 186 2.77 0.82 2.85
N PRO A 187 1.54 0.38 3.20
CA PRO A 187 0.36 0.62 2.38
C PRO A 187 0.21 2.10 2.08
N THR A 188 0.12 2.44 0.80
CA THR A 188 0.15 3.82 0.32
C THR A 188 -0.98 4.08 -0.66
N LEU A 189 -1.72 5.17 -0.44
CA LEU A 189 -2.71 5.68 -1.38
C LEU A 189 -2.07 6.82 -2.18
N LEU A 190 -1.99 6.65 -3.50
CA LEU A 190 -1.53 7.68 -4.42
C LEU A 190 -2.71 8.49 -4.92
N GLN A 191 -2.54 9.79 -4.98
CA GLN A 191 -3.52 10.70 -5.54
C GLN A 191 -2.84 11.73 -6.43
N ASP A 192 -3.16 11.71 -7.71
CA ASP A 192 -2.73 12.75 -8.64
C ASP A 192 -3.66 13.95 -8.45
N LEU A 193 -3.09 15.09 -8.13
CA LEU A 193 -3.84 16.28 -7.75
C LEU A 193 -3.22 17.54 -8.34
N VAL A 194 -4.02 18.59 -8.36
CA VAL A 194 -3.60 19.94 -8.75
C VAL A 194 -3.92 20.91 -7.62
N ALA A 195 -2.89 21.54 -7.08
CA ALA A 195 -3.04 22.58 -6.07
C ALA A 195 -3.01 23.98 -6.73
N PRO A 196 -3.94 24.89 -6.36
CA PRO A 196 -3.99 26.23 -6.94
C PRO A 196 -2.77 27.09 -6.58
N ALA A 197 -2.14 26.84 -5.44
CA ALA A 197 -0.95 27.52 -4.96
C ALA A 197 -0.10 26.59 -4.09
N ALA A 198 1.20 26.86 -4.05
CA ALA A 198 2.11 26.18 -3.13
C ALA A 198 1.81 26.57 -1.68
N GLY A 199 1.94 25.60 -0.77
CA GLY A 199 1.77 25.87 0.66
C GLY A 199 1.48 24.64 1.50
N LYS A 200 1.42 24.86 2.82
CA LYS A 200 1.01 23.86 3.80
C LYS A 200 -0.51 23.78 3.84
N ARG A 201 -1.04 22.56 3.85
CA ARG A 201 -2.49 22.27 3.92
C ARG A 201 -2.76 21.17 4.93
N ASP A 202 -3.84 21.29 5.67
CA ASP A 202 -4.36 20.21 6.50
C ASP A 202 -5.31 19.37 5.63
N LEU A 203 -4.83 18.22 5.18
CA LEU A 203 -5.57 17.29 4.34
C LEU A 203 -6.13 16.16 5.19
N THR A 204 -7.40 15.82 4.99
CA THR A 204 -8.05 14.73 5.71
C THR A 204 -8.37 13.60 4.75
N LEU A 205 -7.84 12.41 5.00
CA LEU A 205 -8.22 11.20 4.33
C LEU A 205 -9.29 10.47 5.15
N LEU A 206 -10.47 10.31 4.55
CA LEU A 206 -11.54 9.47 5.08
C LEU A 206 -11.49 8.11 4.38
N TYR A 207 -11.53 7.01 5.13
CA TYR A 207 -11.60 5.67 4.54
C TYR A 207 -12.18 4.67 5.52
N THR A 208 -12.59 3.51 5.01
CA THR A 208 -12.98 2.39 5.84
C THR A 208 -11.93 1.30 5.79
N ALA A 209 -11.80 0.54 6.90
CA ALA A 209 -10.92 -0.60 7.03
C ALA A 209 -11.67 -1.75 7.72
N THR A 210 -11.17 -2.98 7.56
CA THR A 210 -11.67 -4.17 8.24
C THR A 210 -10.75 -4.59 9.39
N ASP A 211 -11.14 -5.67 10.08
CA ASP A 211 -10.33 -6.32 11.11
C ASP A 211 -10.09 -5.46 12.37
N LEU A 212 -11.03 -4.56 12.60
CA LEU A 212 -11.19 -3.79 13.83
C LEU A 212 -12.58 -4.09 14.39
N THR A 213 -12.64 -4.72 15.56
CA THR A 213 -13.91 -5.12 16.19
C THR A 213 -13.97 -4.67 17.62
N TRP A 214 -15.18 -4.60 18.17
CA TRP A 214 -15.39 -4.38 19.58
C TRP A 214 -16.60 -5.15 20.08
N GLU A 215 -16.59 -5.44 21.37
CA GLU A 215 -17.69 -6.07 22.09
C GLU A 215 -17.87 -5.40 23.45
N ALA A 216 -19.11 -5.32 23.92
CA ALA A 216 -19.44 -4.82 25.23
C ALA A 216 -19.76 -5.99 26.18
N ASN A 217 -19.16 -5.96 27.36
CA ASN A 217 -19.45 -6.87 28.47
C ASN A 217 -20.08 -6.09 29.62
N TYR A 218 -21.12 -6.64 30.19
CA TYR A 218 -21.89 -6.00 31.26
C TYR A 218 -21.80 -6.86 32.50
N VAL A 219 -21.50 -6.23 33.63
CA VAL A 219 -21.59 -6.85 34.94
C VAL A 219 -22.67 -6.10 35.75
N ALA A 220 -23.74 -6.82 36.08
CA ALA A 220 -24.82 -6.28 36.85
C ALA A 220 -24.81 -6.85 38.27
N THR A 221 -24.70 -6.00 39.28
CA THR A 221 -24.70 -6.38 40.70
C THR A 221 -25.97 -5.85 41.38
N LEU A 222 -26.80 -6.75 41.83
CA LEU A 222 -28.01 -6.38 42.59
C LEU A 222 -27.61 -5.98 44.00
N ALA A 223 -28.01 -4.80 44.43
CA ALA A 223 -27.78 -4.30 45.76
C ALA A 223 -28.56 -5.15 46.82
N SER A 224 -28.12 -5.17 48.06
CA SER A 224 -28.71 -5.95 49.13
C SER A 224 -30.17 -5.57 49.47
N ASP A 225 -30.59 -4.38 49.10
CA ASP A 225 -31.98 -3.91 49.25
C ASP A 225 -32.94 -4.49 48.17
N GLY A 226 -32.40 -5.18 47.15
CA GLY A 226 -33.15 -5.77 46.03
C GLY A 226 -33.84 -4.76 45.11
N LYS A 227 -33.53 -3.47 45.22
CA LYS A 227 -34.18 -2.38 44.47
C LYS A 227 -33.27 -1.61 43.56
N HIS A 228 -31.95 -1.71 43.79
CA HIS A 228 -30.94 -1.00 43.01
C HIS A 228 -30.03 -1.99 42.30
N LEU A 229 -29.59 -1.60 41.11
CA LEU A 229 -28.67 -2.38 40.28
C LEU A 229 -27.48 -1.50 39.93
N ASP A 230 -26.28 -1.94 40.29
CA ASP A 230 -25.03 -1.38 39.82
C ASP A 230 -24.68 -2.08 38.51
N LEU A 231 -24.38 -1.31 37.47
CA LEU A 231 -24.06 -1.80 36.14
C LEU A 231 -22.69 -1.29 35.70
N ASP A 232 -21.72 -2.20 35.63
CA ASP A 232 -20.41 -1.95 35.05
C ASP A 232 -20.40 -2.36 33.57
N VAL A 233 -19.89 -1.50 32.72
CA VAL A 233 -19.79 -1.73 31.27
C VAL A 233 -18.35 -1.67 30.84
N PHE A 234 -17.89 -2.76 30.21
CA PHE A 234 -16.55 -2.90 29.67
C PHE A 234 -16.61 -3.05 28.16
N ALA A 235 -15.81 -2.28 27.43
CA ALA A 235 -15.64 -2.45 25.99
C ALA A 235 -14.29 -3.10 25.68
N THR A 236 -14.33 -4.27 25.04
CA THR A 236 -13.12 -4.94 24.53
C THR A 236 -12.95 -4.61 23.08
N VAL A 237 -11.80 -4.02 22.72
CA VAL A 237 -11.44 -3.69 21.34
C VAL A 237 -10.36 -4.63 20.85
N LYS A 238 -10.59 -5.25 19.68
CA LYS A 238 -9.61 -6.09 18.98
C LYS A 238 -9.12 -5.41 17.72
N ASN A 239 -7.81 -5.25 17.58
CA ASN A 239 -7.17 -4.71 16.40
C ASN A 239 -6.34 -5.80 15.72
N GLN A 240 -6.85 -6.33 14.61
CA GLN A 240 -6.19 -7.31 13.74
C GLN A 240 -5.87 -6.72 12.37
N SER A 241 -5.96 -5.41 12.22
CA SER A 241 -5.77 -4.69 10.96
C SER A 241 -4.32 -4.64 10.45
N GLY A 242 -3.37 -5.12 11.25
CA GLY A 242 -1.94 -5.08 10.93
C GLY A 242 -1.28 -3.70 11.13
N ALA A 243 -2.03 -2.70 11.58
CA ALA A 243 -1.50 -1.37 11.88
C ALA A 243 -1.57 -1.04 13.37
N ARG A 244 -0.56 -0.33 13.87
CA ARG A 244 -0.64 0.30 15.19
C ARG A 244 -1.48 1.57 15.09
N ILE A 245 -2.53 1.65 15.88
CA ILE A 245 -3.37 2.84 16.04
C ILE A 245 -3.07 3.43 17.41
N ALA A 246 -2.46 4.61 17.43
CA ALA A 246 -2.10 5.33 18.64
C ALA A 246 -2.56 6.78 18.54
N ASP A 247 -2.69 7.44 19.68
CA ASP A 247 -3.04 8.86 19.78
C ASP A 247 -4.30 9.21 18.97
N THR A 248 -5.38 8.43 19.18
CA THR A 248 -6.60 8.50 18.40
C THR A 248 -7.83 8.79 19.27
N THR A 249 -8.76 9.53 18.70
CA THR A 249 -10.13 9.58 19.23
C THR A 249 -10.87 8.35 18.80
N LEU A 250 -11.21 7.48 19.75
CA LEU A 250 -11.90 6.24 19.51
C LEU A 250 -13.40 6.38 19.79
N GLN A 251 -14.21 5.94 18.84
CA GLN A 251 -15.67 5.82 18.97
C GLN A 251 -16.09 4.38 18.72
N LEU A 252 -16.97 3.87 19.56
CA LEU A 252 -17.53 2.53 19.44
C LEU A 252 -19.01 2.66 19.14
N LEU A 253 -19.43 2.09 18.02
CA LEU A 253 -20.83 2.15 17.58
C LEU A 253 -21.44 0.75 17.51
N ALA A 254 -22.56 0.58 18.23
CA ALA A 254 -23.44 -0.56 18.07
C ALA A 254 -24.24 -0.41 16.77
N GLY A 255 -24.38 -1.50 16.02
CA GLY A 255 -25.07 -1.50 14.72
C GLY A 255 -24.12 -1.49 13.53
N GLU A 256 -24.70 -1.38 12.34
CA GLU A 256 -23.98 -1.37 11.07
C GLU A 256 -24.00 0.02 10.43
N PRO A 257 -22.90 0.44 9.75
CA PRO A 257 -22.95 1.66 8.96
C PRO A 257 -23.97 1.51 7.83
N TRP A 258 -24.67 2.58 7.51
CA TRP A 258 -25.56 2.61 6.36
C TRP A 258 -24.75 2.34 5.08
N SER A 259 -25.05 1.23 4.41
CA SER A 259 -24.48 0.89 3.10
C SER A 259 -25.56 1.05 2.05
N THR A 260 -25.30 1.90 1.06
CA THR A 260 -26.19 2.03 -0.12
C THR A 260 -26.14 0.81 -1.05
N THR A 261 -25.33 -0.20 -0.73
CA THR A 261 -25.15 -1.43 -1.52
C THR A 261 -25.97 -2.62 -1.01
N ARG A 262 -27.09 -2.41 -0.31
CA ARG A 262 -28.10 -3.47 -0.20
C ARG A 262 -28.83 -3.58 -1.54
N PHE A 263 -28.32 -4.42 -2.45
CA PHE A 263 -29.15 -4.94 -3.52
C PHE A 263 -30.23 -5.82 -2.90
N PRO A 264 -31.52 -5.60 -3.22
CA PRO A 264 -32.56 -6.55 -2.81
C PRO A 264 -32.24 -7.90 -3.45
N ARG A 265 -32.42 -8.95 -2.65
CA ARG A 265 -32.38 -10.35 -3.12
C ARG A 265 -33.51 -10.60 -4.07
#